data_c6645a4eeb4990317d8f31aa09fca8c3
#
_entry.id   c6645a4eeb4990317d8f31aa09fca8c3
#
_cell.length_a   1.000
_cell.length_b   1.000
_cell.length_c   1.000
_cell.angle_alpha   90.00
_cell.angle_beta   90.00
_cell.angle_gamma   90.00
#
_symmetry.space_group_name_H-M   'P 1'
#
loop_
_entity.id
_entity.type
_entity.pdbx_description
1 polymer ?
#
loop_
_entity_poly.entity_id
_entity_poly.type
_entity_poly.pdbx_seq_one_letter_code
_entity_poly.pdbx_strand_id
1 'polypeptide(L)'
;EGEQTARMETNADFLKKNPNVSIDLSGLAKGNFTTDWFLNKYEDFVSYFKMWMTYLGDYNKLIFGTDWPVVSIESYIALIKKLVPDAAYDDVFYNNALRVFNLI
;
A
#
# COMPACT_ATOMS: atom_id res chain seq x y z
N GLU A 1 -6.44 15.36 5.21
CA GLU A 1 -5.11 14.76 5.38
C GLU A 1 -4.89 14.24 6.80
N GLY A 2 -5.27 15.00 7.81
CA GLY A 2 -5.21 14.53 9.20
C GLY A 2 -6.02 13.28 9.44
N GLU A 3 -7.17 13.16 8.80
CA GLU A 3 -8.03 11.98 8.90
C GLU A 3 -7.37 10.75 8.30
N GLN A 4 -6.72 10.90 7.13
CA GLN A 4 -5.98 9.81 6.51
C GLN A 4 -4.79 9.35 7.37
N THR A 5 -4.11 10.30 7.98
CA THR A 5 -2.98 10.01 8.87
C THR A 5 -3.44 9.20 10.08
N ALA A 6 -4.55 9.60 10.71
CA ALA A 6 -5.10 8.90 11.86
C ALA A 6 -5.52 7.48 11.50
N ARG A 7 -6.10 7.29 10.30
CA ARG A 7 -6.48 5.96 9.82
C ARG A 7 -5.27 5.06 9.57
N MET A 8 -4.19 5.62 9.03
CA MET A 8 -2.97 4.85 8.82
C MET A 8 -2.36 4.39 10.14
N GLU A 9 -2.32 5.26 11.14
CA GLU A 9 -1.84 4.91 12.46
C GLU A 9 -2.65 3.77 13.05
N THR A 10 -3.98 3.89 13.02
CA THR A 10 -4.89 2.88 13.53
C THR A 10 -4.70 1.54 12.81
N ASN A 11 -4.58 1.59 11.48
CA ASN A 11 -4.39 0.38 10.67
C ASN A 11 -3.06 -0.29 10.96
N ALA A 12 -1.99 0.49 11.08
CA ALA A 12 -0.66 -0.07 11.36
C ALA A 12 -0.63 -0.75 12.74
N ASP A 13 -1.21 -0.12 13.76
CA ASP A 13 -1.32 -0.71 15.09
C ASP A 13 -2.14 -2.00 15.05
N PHE A 14 -3.26 -1.98 14.35
CA PHE A 14 -4.13 -3.15 14.22
C PHE A 14 -3.40 -4.31 13.56
N LEU A 15 -2.70 -4.05 12.47
CA LEU A 15 -1.93 -5.07 11.75
C LEU A 15 -0.82 -5.64 12.63
N LYS A 16 -0.14 -4.79 13.39
CA LYS A 16 0.95 -5.23 14.26
C LYS A 16 0.45 -6.15 15.36
N LYS A 17 -0.73 -5.90 15.89
CA LYS A 17 -1.33 -6.68 16.96
C LYS A 17 -2.09 -7.92 16.49
N ASN A 18 -2.34 -8.03 15.20
CA ASN A 18 -3.17 -9.10 14.62
C ASN A 18 -2.43 -9.79 13.47
N PRO A 19 -1.60 -10.79 13.77
CA PRO A 19 -0.75 -11.44 12.74
C PRO A 19 -1.52 -12.05 11.58
N ASN A 20 -2.78 -12.40 11.78
CA ASN A 20 -3.61 -13.06 10.76
C ASN A 20 -4.29 -12.10 9.79
N VAL A 21 -4.11 -10.79 9.98
CA VAL A 21 -4.77 -9.76 9.16
C VAL A 21 -3.79 -9.21 8.15
N SER A 22 -4.27 -9.02 6.92
CA SER A 22 -3.52 -8.37 5.84
C SER A 22 -4.33 -7.21 5.29
N ILE A 23 -3.69 -6.30 4.57
CA ILE A 23 -4.34 -5.12 4.02
C ILE A 23 -4.17 -5.06 2.50
N ASP A 24 -5.26 -4.76 1.81
CA ASP A 24 -5.29 -4.52 0.38
C ASP A 24 -4.93 -3.05 0.13
N LEU A 25 -3.95 -2.82 -0.74
CA LEU A 25 -3.45 -1.47 -1.04
C LEU A 25 -4.26 -0.73 -2.11
N SER A 26 -5.43 -1.22 -2.51
CA SER A 26 -6.28 -0.52 -3.46
C SER A 26 -6.85 0.76 -2.84
N GLY A 27 -7.32 1.67 -3.70
CA GLY A 27 -8.07 2.84 -3.25
C GLY A 27 -7.24 4.03 -2.80
N LEU A 28 -5.92 4.03 -2.98
CA LEU A 28 -5.07 5.18 -2.61
C LEU A 28 -5.17 6.33 -3.61
N ALA A 29 -5.49 6.03 -4.87
CA ALA A 29 -5.61 7.04 -5.92
C ALA A 29 -6.69 6.63 -6.91
N LYS A 30 -7.21 7.59 -7.68
CA LYS A 30 -8.28 7.35 -8.66
C LYS A 30 -7.95 7.99 -10.00
N GLY A 31 -8.53 7.42 -11.08
CA GLY A 31 -8.43 7.98 -12.41
C GLY A 31 -7.05 7.85 -13.02
N ASN A 32 -6.74 8.80 -13.91
CA ASN A 32 -5.43 8.88 -14.54
C ASN A 32 -4.58 9.90 -13.79
N PHE A 33 -3.39 9.49 -13.42
CA PHE A 33 -2.44 10.34 -12.72
C PHE A 33 -1.02 9.91 -13.07
N THR A 34 -0.05 10.81 -12.85
CA THR A 34 1.36 10.40 -12.90
C THR A 34 1.85 10.18 -11.47
N THR A 35 2.85 9.32 -11.31
CA THR A 35 3.46 9.07 -10.02
C THR A 35 3.99 10.37 -9.42
N ASP A 36 4.69 11.18 -10.22
CA ASP A 36 5.26 12.45 -9.73
C ASP A 36 4.19 13.39 -9.23
N TRP A 37 3.07 13.52 -9.95
CA TRP A 37 1.96 14.36 -9.50
C TRP A 37 1.43 13.91 -8.13
N PHE A 38 1.23 12.60 -7.97
CA PHE A 38 0.71 12.06 -6.72
C PHE A 38 1.69 12.28 -5.56
N LEU A 39 2.97 12.00 -5.79
CA LEU A 39 3.97 12.14 -4.74
C LEU A 39 4.14 13.59 -4.30
N ASN A 40 4.00 14.55 -5.23
CA ASN A 40 4.08 15.97 -4.90
C ASN A 40 2.84 16.47 -4.18
N LYS A 41 1.67 16.10 -4.68
CA LYS A 41 0.41 16.56 -4.11
C LYS A 41 0.14 16.01 -2.72
N TYR A 42 0.50 14.75 -2.49
CA TYR A 42 0.22 14.05 -1.24
C TYR A 42 1.51 13.70 -0.49
N GLU A 43 2.45 14.61 -0.49
CA GLU A 43 3.76 14.41 0.14
C GLU A 43 3.65 13.97 1.60
N ASP A 44 2.78 14.62 2.36
CA ASP A 44 2.60 14.28 3.78
C ASP A 44 2.04 12.87 3.95
N PHE A 45 1.06 12.51 3.14
CA PHE A 45 0.50 11.17 3.16
C PHE A 45 1.57 10.12 2.86
N VAL A 46 2.39 10.35 1.83
CA VAL A 46 3.46 9.43 1.44
C VAL A 46 4.46 9.25 2.58
N SER A 47 4.85 10.35 3.23
CA SER A 47 5.79 10.31 4.34
C SER A 47 5.23 9.52 5.52
N TYR A 48 3.97 9.75 5.87
CA TYR A 48 3.30 9.00 6.95
C TYR A 48 3.14 7.53 6.59
N PHE A 49 2.77 7.23 5.35
CA PHE A 49 2.66 5.84 4.89
C PHE A 49 3.98 5.10 5.10
N LYS A 50 5.09 5.68 4.64
CA LYS A 50 6.41 5.06 4.78
C LYS A 50 6.80 4.88 6.25
N MET A 51 6.51 5.87 7.08
CA MET A 51 6.80 5.81 8.51
C MET A 51 6.02 4.64 9.17
N TRP A 52 4.74 4.53 8.89
CA TRP A 52 3.93 3.49 9.51
C TRP A 52 4.23 2.10 8.96
N MET A 53 4.66 1.99 7.71
CA MET A 53 5.12 0.72 7.17
C MET A 53 6.43 0.29 7.83
N THR A 54 7.31 1.24 8.11
CA THR A 54 8.54 0.97 8.87
C THR A 54 8.21 0.51 10.29
N TYR A 55 7.24 1.16 10.92
CA TYR A 55 6.77 0.77 12.26
C TYR A 55 6.19 -0.64 12.26
N LEU A 56 5.43 -1.00 11.23
CA LEU A 56 4.87 -2.33 11.08
C LEU A 56 5.96 -3.40 10.99
N GLY A 57 7.10 -3.06 10.40
CA GLY A 57 8.31 -3.88 10.44
C GLY A 57 8.56 -4.75 9.23
N ASP A 58 7.53 -5.05 8.44
CA ASP A 58 7.69 -5.82 7.22
C ASP A 58 6.56 -5.52 6.24
N TYR A 59 6.69 -6.04 5.02
CA TYR A 59 5.72 -5.82 3.96
C TYR A 59 4.88 -7.07 3.65
N ASN A 60 4.96 -8.09 4.50
CA ASN A 60 4.25 -9.35 4.27
C ASN A 60 2.74 -9.24 4.39
N LYS A 61 2.26 -8.19 5.03
CA LYS A 61 0.82 -7.97 5.24
C LYS A 61 0.17 -7.12 4.17
N LEU A 62 0.94 -6.63 3.20
CA LEU A 62 0.44 -5.76 2.14
C LEU A 62 0.15 -6.55 0.88
N ILE A 63 -1.03 -6.39 0.34
CA ILE A 63 -1.47 -7.07 -0.88
C ILE A 63 -1.84 -6.04 -1.93
N PHE A 64 -1.25 -6.14 -3.12
CA PHE A 64 -1.53 -5.24 -4.22
C PHE A 64 -2.96 -5.41 -4.73
N GLY A 65 -3.65 -4.30 -4.97
CA GLY A 65 -4.96 -4.24 -5.61
C GLY A 65 -5.12 -2.89 -6.29
N THR A 66 -5.98 -2.76 -7.28
CA THR A 66 -6.08 -1.55 -8.11
C THR A 66 -7.43 -0.86 -8.12
N ASP A 67 -8.52 -1.56 -7.82
CA ASP A 67 -9.89 -1.04 -8.07
C ASP A 67 -10.14 -0.74 -9.55
N TRP A 68 -9.45 -1.45 -10.46
CA TRP A 68 -9.78 -1.31 -11.88
C TRP A 68 -11.29 -1.56 -12.12
N PRO A 69 -11.97 -0.79 -12.96
CA PRO A 69 -11.48 0.21 -13.90
C PRO A 69 -11.49 1.66 -13.39
N VAL A 70 -11.67 1.89 -12.10
CA VAL A 70 -11.69 3.23 -11.52
C VAL A 70 -10.34 3.91 -11.63
N VAL A 71 -9.27 3.14 -11.73
CA VAL A 71 -7.89 3.63 -11.81
C VAL A 71 -7.15 2.93 -12.94
N SER A 72 -6.16 3.64 -13.54
CA SER A 72 -5.25 3.03 -14.52
C SER A 72 -4.33 2.04 -13.80
N ILE A 73 -4.29 0.79 -14.28
CA ILE A 73 -3.44 -0.24 -13.70
C ILE A 73 -1.97 0.16 -13.77
N GLU A 74 -1.53 0.65 -14.93
CA GLU A 74 -0.13 1.03 -15.13
C GLU A 74 0.30 2.14 -14.16
N SER A 75 -0.53 3.18 -14.03
CA SER A 75 -0.25 4.28 -13.11
C SER A 75 -0.22 3.81 -11.66
N TYR A 76 -1.12 2.91 -11.31
CA TYR A 76 -1.20 2.41 -9.94
C TYR A 76 0.01 1.53 -9.58
N ILE A 77 0.44 0.67 -10.50
CA ILE A 77 1.64 -0.13 -10.31
C ILE A 77 2.85 0.78 -10.08
N ALA A 78 2.99 1.82 -10.91
CA ALA A 78 4.09 2.77 -10.77
C ALA A 78 4.07 3.48 -9.41
N LEU A 79 2.89 3.86 -8.92
CA LEU A 79 2.74 4.48 -7.61
C LEU A 79 3.16 3.53 -6.49
N ILE A 80 2.63 2.31 -6.47
CA ILE A 80 2.95 1.35 -5.41
C ILE A 80 4.45 1.05 -5.39
N LYS A 81 5.09 0.98 -6.55
CA LYS A 81 6.54 0.77 -6.63
C LYS A 81 7.34 1.90 -5.99
N LYS A 82 6.78 3.10 -5.90
CA LYS A 82 7.43 4.22 -5.19
C LYS A 82 7.14 4.22 -3.70
N LEU A 83 6.07 3.56 -3.28
CA LEU A 83 5.69 3.53 -1.87
C LEU A 83 6.36 2.40 -1.09
N VAL A 84 6.73 1.31 -1.76
CA VAL A 84 7.37 0.17 -1.11
C VAL A 84 8.80 -0.01 -1.63
N PRO A 85 9.72 -0.57 -0.82
CA PRO A 85 11.10 -0.78 -1.28
C PRO A 85 11.18 -1.90 -2.33
N ASP A 86 12.21 -1.83 -3.18
CA ASP A 86 12.42 -2.80 -4.26
C ASP A 86 12.42 -4.24 -3.75
N ALA A 87 13.02 -4.49 -2.60
CA ALA A 87 13.11 -5.82 -2.03
C ALA A 87 11.74 -6.41 -1.66
N ALA A 88 10.71 -5.57 -1.54
CA ALA A 88 9.37 -6.02 -1.19
C ALA A 88 8.45 -6.19 -2.41
N TYR A 89 8.89 -5.89 -3.62
CA TYR A 89 8.02 -5.92 -4.80
C TYR A 89 7.39 -7.29 -5.02
N ASP A 90 8.16 -8.34 -5.03
CA ASP A 90 7.63 -9.68 -5.30
C ASP A 90 6.61 -10.10 -4.24
N ASP A 91 6.85 -9.75 -3.00
CA ASP A 91 5.94 -10.07 -1.91
C ASP A 91 4.64 -9.29 -2.03
N VAL A 92 4.72 -7.97 -2.20
CA VAL A 92 3.55 -7.10 -2.25
C VAL A 92 2.70 -7.38 -3.48
N PHE A 93 3.33 -7.56 -4.65
CA PHE A 93 2.60 -7.75 -5.90
C PHE A 93 2.14 -9.19 -6.13
N TYR A 94 2.72 -10.17 -5.45
CA TYR A 94 2.46 -11.56 -5.79
C TYR A 94 2.45 -12.51 -4.59
N ASN A 95 3.57 -12.66 -3.88
CA ASN A 95 3.73 -13.74 -2.90
C ASN A 95 2.78 -13.64 -1.72
N ASN A 96 2.50 -12.43 -1.24
CA ASN A 96 1.61 -12.24 -0.09
C ASN A 96 0.19 -12.74 -0.40
N ALA A 97 -0.32 -12.45 -1.59
CA ALA A 97 -1.63 -12.92 -2.00
C ALA A 97 -1.67 -14.44 -2.12
N LEU A 98 -0.63 -15.05 -2.69
CA LEU A 98 -0.56 -16.51 -2.79
C LEU A 98 -0.65 -17.17 -1.41
N ARG A 99 0.09 -16.65 -0.45
CA ARG A 99 0.11 -17.19 0.91
C ARG A 99 -1.22 -16.96 1.63
N VAL A 100 -1.73 -15.72 1.61
CA VAL A 100 -2.93 -15.35 2.35
C VAL A 100 -4.16 -16.10 1.83
N PHE A 101 -4.28 -16.21 0.52
CA PHE A 101 -5.43 -16.89 -0.11
C PHE A 101 -5.19 -18.37 -0.39
N ASN A 102 -4.04 -18.90 0.00
CA ASN A 102 -3.71 -20.31 -0.13
C ASN A 102 -3.88 -20.82 -1.57
N LEU A 103 -3.28 -20.10 -2.52
CA LEU A 103 -3.46 -20.39 -3.96
C LEU A 103 -2.48 -21.40 -4.54
N ILE A 104 -1.60 -21.95 -3.75
CA ILE A 104 -0.64 -22.97 -4.16
C ILE A 104 -0.77 -24.23 -3.32
#